data_57bbaa78a95c73e458fa93834d34165a
#
_entry.id   57bbaa78a95c73e458fa93834d34165a
#
_cell.length_a   1.000
_cell.length_b   1.000
_cell.length_c   1.000
_cell.angle_alpha   90.00
_cell.angle_beta   90.00
_cell.angle_gamma   90.00
#
_symmetry.space_group_name_H-M   'P 1'
#
loop_
_entity.id
_entity.type
_entity.pdbx_description
1 polymer ?
#
loop_
_entity_poly.entity_id
_entity_poly.type
_entity_poly.pdbx_seq_one_letter_code
_entity_poly.pdbx_strand_id
1 'polypeptide(L)'
;MSVRAIVLAAGKGTRMKSRKPKVLHDICGRPMLWYALQTLRATGIDDILVVTNDELQSRIDEFGVRGVVQSDQLGTAHAVKIALEAIELRPGSKIVVVYGDMPLVSQELLERTIAALDVGDQAAMAMVTVRMPLPSYFGRVVRRGEEVERIVEVRDAAPHELAIDEMNAGIYAFDERELRDAVAAIKNDNAQKEYYLTDAVAHFVRGGKRVRPVLVEDHLDTLGINDRAELALARREMNQRICAQHMRDGVTIVDPATTYLEPELTIGRDTVIYPNTSLSLLTEIGEECAIGPNVRLSDARIGDRVEIRESVVVQSEIGDDSLIGPFAHIRGHARLAGNNRVGNFVEVKNSEYARGAKSAHLSYLGDATIGEETNIGAGTITCNFDGQRKNRTTIGKNVSIGSNTSIVAPRRIGDGALTGAGSVVTKDVPPGERVAGNPAKPIPKK
;
A
#
# COMPACT_ATOMS: atom_id res chain seq x y z
N MET A 1 -26.23 4.21 18.73
CA MET A 1 -25.46 3.34 19.64
C MET A 1 -23.99 3.44 19.25
N SER A 2 -23.04 3.49 20.20
CA SER A 2 -21.62 3.53 19.89
C SER A 2 -21.12 2.13 19.54
N VAL A 3 -20.25 2.04 18.53
CA VAL A 3 -19.55 0.80 18.17
C VAL A 3 -18.07 1.00 18.44
N ARG A 4 -17.44 0.02 19.06
CA ARG A 4 -16.00 -0.02 19.33
C ARG A 4 -15.40 -1.27 18.72
N ALA A 5 -14.09 -1.28 18.48
CA ALA A 5 -13.43 -2.46 17.95
C ALA A 5 -12.28 -2.95 18.84
N ILE A 6 -12.14 -4.26 18.92
CA ILE A 6 -10.99 -4.97 19.46
C ILE A 6 -10.32 -5.72 18.29
N VAL A 7 -9.06 -5.40 18.03
CA VAL A 7 -8.29 -6.07 16.98
C VAL A 7 -7.28 -7.02 17.62
N LEU A 8 -7.39 -8.31 17.34
CA LEU A 8 -6.51 -9.32 17.89
C LEU A 8 -5.23 -9.44 17.02
N ALA A 9 -4.08 -9.05 17.56
CA ALA A 9 -2.81 -9.00 16.87
C ALA A 9 -1.61 -9.54 17.67
N ALA A 10 -1.85 -10.18 18.84
CA ALA A 10 -0.80 -10.67 19.73
C ALA A 10 -0.12 -12.00 19.30
N GLY A 11 -0.63 -12.65 18.25
CA GLY A 11 -0.16 -13.98 17.82
C GLY A 11 1.31 -14.00 17.40
N LYS A 12 2.04 -15.06 17.79
CA LYS A 12 3.50 -15.24 17.51
C LYS A 12 3.83 -15.37 16.03
N GLY A 13 2.89 -15.79 15.19
CA GLY A 13 3.11 -15.93 13.74
C GLY A 13 4.27 -16.85 13.35
N THR A 14 4.51 -17.93 14.08
CA THR A 14 5.67 -18.82 13.90
C THR A 14 5.77 -19.45 12.51
N ARG A 15 4.62 -19.69 11.84
CA ARG A 15 4.55 -20.19 10.46
C ARG A 15 5.10 -19.23 9.41
N MET A 16 5.17 -17.93 9.72
CA MET A 16 5.79 -16.91 8.86
C MET A 16 7.31 -17.04 8.76
N LYS A 17 7.95 -17.77 9.69
CA LYS A 17 9.41 -17.93 9.78
C LYS A 17 10.14 -16.58 9.66
N SER A 18 9.70 -15.58 10.42
CA SER A 18 10.15 -14.19 10.36
C SER A 18 10.40 -13.65 11.77
N ARG A 19 11.35 -12.71 11.87
CA ARG A 19 11.52 -11.88 13.08
C ARG A 19 10.48 -10.75 13.13
N LYS A 20 9.96 -10.31 11.96
CA LYS A 20 8.93 -9.28 11.86
C LYS A 20 7.59 -9.86 12.34
N PRO A 21 6.85 -9.18 13.24
CA PRO A 21 5.50 -9.60 13.64
C PRO A 21 4.61 -9.88 12.45
N LYS A 22 3.79 -10.93 12.54
CA LYS A 22 2.95 -11.41 11.43
C LYS A 22 2.14 -10.28 10.78
N VAL A 23 1.45 -9.50 11.59
CA VAL A 23 0.54 -8.43 11.14
C VAL A 23 1.25 -7.22 10.52
N LEU A 24 2.56 -7.13 10.64
CA LEU A 24 3.39 -6.09 10.04
C LEU A 24 3.91 -6.45 8.64
N HIS A 25 3.69 -7.68 8.16
CA HIS A 25 4.06 -8.00 6.77
C HIS A 25 3.23 -7.23 5.77
N ASP A 26 3.89 -6.77 4.70
CA ASP A 26 3.32 -5.87 3.74
C ASP A 26 2.45 -6.59 2.70
N ILE A 27 1.32 -5.99 2.38
CA ILE A 27 0.45 -6.27 1.25
C ILE A 27 0.33 -4.96 0.47
N CYS A 28 0.68 -4.95 -0.81
CA CYS A 28 0.60 -3.75 -1.65
C CYS A 28 1.11 -2.48 -0.94
N GLY A 29 2.32 -2.56 -0.34
CA GLY A 29 3.00 -1.43 0.30
C GLY A 29 2.53 -1.04 1.71
N ARG A 30 1.50 -1.70 2.26
CA ARG A 30 1.01 -1.42 3.62
C ARG A 30 1.00 -2.68 4.48
N PRO A 31 1.28 -2.58 5.82
CA PRO A 31 1.15 -3.72 6.73
C PRO A 31 -0.27 -4.30 6.77
N MET A 32 -0.41 -5.62 6.98
CA MET A 32 -1.74 -6.26 7.12
C MET A 32 -2.62 -5.55 8.14
N LEU A 33 -2.07 -5.19 9.29
CA LEU A 33 -2.81 -4.48 10.35
C LEU A 33 -3.39 -3.15 9.85
N TRP A 34 -2.69 -2.44 8.98
CA TRP A 34 -3.17 -1.19 8.41
C TRP A 34 -4.53 -1.36 7.70
N TYR A 35 -4.69 -2.43 6.90
CA TYR A 35 -5.95 -2.70 6.19
C TYR A 35 -7.10 -2.97 7.15
N ALA A 36 -6.90 -3.82 8.17
CA ALA A 36 -7.92 -4.08 9.18
C ALA A 36 -8.37 -2.79 9.87
N LEU A 37 -7.43 -1.89 10.20
CA LEU A 37 -7.73 -0.60 10.80
C LEU A 37 -8.45 0.35 9.83
N GLN A 38 -8.05 0.40 8.55
CA GLN A 38 -8.74 1.23 7.56
C GLN A 38 -10.19 0.76 7.33
N THR A 39 -10.43 -0.53 7.26
CA THR A 39 -11.78 -1.08 7.12
C THR A 39 -12.66 -0.71 8.32
N LEU A 40 -12.14 -0.79 9.54
CA LEU A 40 -12.86 -0.36 10.75
C LEU A 40 -13.19 1.14 10.72
N ARG A 41 -12.24 1.99 10.34
CA ARG A 41 -12.46 3.43 10.19
C ARG A 41 -13.47 3.77 9.09
N ALA A 42 -13.40 3.09 7.96
CA ALA A 42 -14.38 3.24 6.88
C ALA A 42 -15.81 2.85 7.31
N THR A 43 -15.94 1.91 8.26
CA THR A 43 -17.22 1.54 8.90
C THR A 43 -17.68 2.56 9.97
N GLY A 44 -16.93 3.66 10.19
CA GLY A 44 -17.23 4.68 11.20
C GLY A 44 -16.81 4.29 12.61
N ILE A 45 -15.89 3.35 12.79
CA ILE A 45 -15.39 2.90 14.08
C ILE A 45 -14.01 3.50 14.34
N ASP A 46 -13.94 4.54 15.18
CA ASP A 46 -12.69 5.22 15.53
C ASP A 46 -12.15 4.79 16.92
N ASP A 47 -13.01 4.29 17.82
CA ASP A 47 -12.59 3.76 19.13
C ASP A 47 -12.09 2.32 18.97
N ILE A 48 -10.82 2.20 18.58
CA ILE A 48 -10.16 0.93 18.27
C ILE A 48 -9.09 0.64 19.32
N LEU A 49 -9.12 -0.57 19.88
CA LEU A 49 -8.08 -1.10 20.76
C LEU A 49 -7.45 -2.34 20.11
N VAL A 50 -6.13 -2.33 19.99
CA VAL A 50 -5.37 -3.46 19.43
C VAL A 50 -4.75 -4.26 20.56
N VAL A 51 -5.02 -5.57 20.59
CA VAL A 51 -4.31 -6.50 21.48
C VAL A 51 -3.01 -6.90 20.83
N THR A 52 -1.91 -6.56 21.47
CA THR A 52 -0.54 -6.67 20.92
C THR A 52 0.31 -7.67 21.73
N ASN A 53 1.43 -8.07 21.16
CA ASN A 53 2.58 -8.56 21.91
C ASN A 53 3.59 -7.42 22.15
N ASP A 54 4.64 -7.65 22.93
CA ASP A 54 5.63 -6.61 23.27
C ASP A 54 6.29 -5.97 22.04
N GLU A 55 6.59 -6.76 21.02
CA GLU A 55 7.24 -6.29 19.79
C GLU A 55 6.32 -5.36 18.98
N LEU A 56 5.06 -5.75 18.80
CA LEU A 56 4.07 -4.90 18.10
C LEU A 56 3.73 -3.66 18.93
N GLN A 57 3.66 -3.78 20.26
CA GLN A 57 3.35 -2.66 21.14
C GLN A 57 4.32 -1.48 20.97
N SER A 58 5.60 -1.75 20.74
CA SER A 58 6.61 -0.72 20.51
C SER A 58 6.38 0.11 19.23
N ARG A 59 5.50 -0.36 18.34
CA ARG A 59 5.20 0.26 17.04
C ARG A 59 3.74 0.65 16.85
N ILE A 60 2.91 0.45 17.86
CA ILE A 60 1.46 0.62 17.71
C ILE A 60 1.06 2.07 17.44
N ASP A 61 1.84 3.02 17.93
CA ASP A 61 1.61 4.46 17.73
C ASP A 61 1.74 4.86 16.24
N GLU A 62 2.52 4.12 15.44
CA GLU A 62 2.63 4.33 13.99
C GLU A 62 1.26 4.22 13.27
N PHE A 63 0.31 3.52 13.89
CA PHE A 63 -1.04 3.28 13.35
C PHE A 63 -2.11 4.24 13.89
N GLY A 64 -1.76 5.11 14.84
CA GLY A 64 -2.69 6.06 15.45
C GLY A 64 -3.82 5.38 16.23
N VAL A 65 -3.53 4.28 16.92
CA VAL A 65 -4.47 3.52 17.75
C VAL A 65 -3.86 3.16 19.10
N ARG A 66 -4.72 2.83 20.07
CA ARG A 66 -4.26 2.35 21.38
C ARG A 66 -3.94 0.86 21.32
N GLY A 67 -2.89 0.44 22.01
CA GLY A 67 -2.54 -0.96 22.20
C GLY A 67 -2.64 -1.42 23.65
N VAL A 68 -2.91 -2.71 23.85
CA VAL A 68 -2.81 -3.39 25.14
C VAL A 68 -2.06 -4.71 24.95
N VAL A 69 -1.07 -4.97 25.81
CA VAL A 69 -0.21 -6.15 25.68
C VAL A 69 -0.87 -7.39 26.26
N GLN A 70 -0.89 -8.45 25.47
CA GLN A 70 -1.15 -9.82 25.95
C GLN A 70 0.19 -10.54 26.15
N SER A 71 0.75 -10.47 27.35
CA SER A 71 2.05 -11.10 27.67
C SER A 71 1.97 -12.62 27.60
N ASP A 72 0.95 -13.22 28.23
CA ASP A 72 0.67 -14.65 28.19
C ASP A 72 -0.37 -14.96 27.12
N GLN A 73 0.02 -15.65 26.06
CA GLN A 73 -0.88 -15.99 24.95
C GLN A 73 -1.75 -17.20 25.28
N LEU A 74 -2.73 -17.01 26.17
CA LEU A 74 -3.60 -18.06 26.68
C LEU A 74 -4.90 -18.23 25.86
N GLY A 75 -4.92 -17.74 24.61
CA GLY A 75 -6.04 -17.88 23.70
C GLY A 75 -6.78 -16.57 23.40
N THR A 76 -7.76 -16.65 22.50
CA THR A 76 -8.47 -15.50 21.93
C THR A 76 -9.43 -14.83 22.91
N ALA A 77 -10.13 -15.61 23.77
CA ALA A 77 -10.96 -15.01 24.83
C ALA A 77 -10.10 -14.31 25.88
N HIS A 78 -8.91 -14.81 26.20
CA HIS A 78 -7.98 -14.12 27.08
C HIS A 78 -7.53 -12.77 26.50
N ALA A 79 -7.25 -12.71 25.21
CA ALA A 79 -6.94 -11.46 24.52
C ALA A 79 -8.09 -10.45 24.61
N VAL A 80 -9.32 -10.89 24.35
CA VAL A 80 -10.53 -10.04 24.48
C VAL A 80 -10.73 -9.59 25.93
N LYS A 81 -10.51 -10.47 26.92
CA LYS A 81 -10.60 -10.12 28.34
C LYS A 81 -9.66 -8.97 28.71
N ILE A 82 -8.38 -9.06 28.33
CA ILE A 82 -7.38 -8.00 28.55
C ILE A 82 -7.84 -6.68 27.91
N ALA A 83 -8.38 -6.72 26.69
CA ALA A 83 -8.89 -5.55 26.01
C ALA A 83 -10.10 -4.94 26.76
N LEU A 84 -11.03 -5.77 27.24
CA LEU A 84 -12.19 -5.33 27.98
C LEU A 84 -11.84 -4.73 29.36
N GLU A 85 -10.79 -5.22 30.01
CA GLU A 85 -10.27 -4.65 31.26
C GLU A 85 -9.62 -3.29 31.06
N ALA A 86 -9.08 -3.01 29.85
CA ALA A 86 -8.45 -1.73 29.48
C ALA A 86 -9.45 -0.64 29.04
N ILE A 87 -10.74 -0.96 28.94
CA ILE A 87 -11.80 -0.04 28.52
C ILE A 87 -12.98 -0.07 29.49
N GLU A 88 -13.58 1.10 29.72
CA GLU A 88 -14.77 1.20 30.52
C GLU A 88 -16.00 0.65 29.80
N LEU A 89 -16.91 -0.01 30.55
CA LEU A 89 -18.21 -0.45 30.04
C LEU A 89 -19.05 0.76 29.62
N ARG A 90 -19.57 0.71 28.39
CA ARG A 90 -20.56 1.69 27.91
C ARG A 90 -21.91 0.97 27.70
N PRO A 91 -22.92 1.20 28.53
CA PRO A 91 -24.20 0.55 28.35
C PRO A 91 -24.81 0.78 26.97
N GLY A 92 -25.28 -0.30 26.34
CA GLY A 92 -25.87 -0.26 25.00
C GLY A 92 -24.88 -0.07 23.88
N SER A 93 -23.57 -0.17 24.13
CA SER A 93 -22.56 -0.18 23.05
C SER A 93 -22.35 -1.59 22.50
N LYS A 94 -21.81 -1.64 21.27
CA LYS A 94 -21.43 -2.86 20.58
C LYS A 94 -19.91 -2.96 20.47
N ILE A 95 -19.39 -4.18 20.49
CA ILE A 95 -17.98 -4.45 20.25
C ILE A 95 -17.83 -5.35 19.04
N VAL A 96 -17.05 -4.88 18.06
CA VAL A 96 -16.59 -5.69 16.94
C VAL A 96 -15.24 -6.29 17.30
N VAL A 97 -15.07 -7.60 17.09
CA VAL A 97 -13.80 -8.30 17.28
C VAL A 97 -13.35 -8.82 15.92
N VAL A 98 -12.15 -8.41 15.51
CA VAL A 98 -11.51 -8.85 14.24
C VAL A 98 -10.06 -9.20 14.49
N TYR A 99 -9.44 -9.89 13.53
CA TYR A 99 -8.02 -10.21 13.59
C TYR A 99 -7.20 -9.24 12.72
N GLY A 100 -6.03 -8.84 13.21
CA GLY A 100 -5.12 -7.95 12.48
C GLY A 100 -4.43 -8.60 11.27
N ASP A 101 -4.60 -9.89 11.07
CA ASP A 101 -4.06 -10.68 9.96
C ASP A 101 -5.12 -11.03 8.89
N MET A 102 -6.27 -10.35 8.91
CA MET A 102 -7.36 -10.51 7.93
C MET A 102 -7.54 -9.21 7.10
N PRO A 103 -6.60 -8.89 6.20
CA PRO A 103 -6.58 -7.62 5.50
C PRO A 103 -7.67 -7.47 4.42
N LEU A 104 -8.30 -8.57 4.01
CA LEU A 104 -9.30 -8.60 2.93
C LEU A 104 -10.74 -8.40 3.42
N VAL A 105 -10.96 -8.27 4.72
CA VAL A 105 -12.28 -7.99 5.30
C VAL A 105 -12.84 -6.69 4.72
N SER A 106 -14.03 -6.75 4.14
CA SER A 106 -14.68 -5.60 3.54
C SER A 106 -15.48 -4.78 4.54
N GLN A 107 -15.66 -3.47 4.25
CA GLN A 107 -16.53 -2.59 5.02
C GLN A 107 -17.97 -3.14 5.05
N GLU A 108 -18.50 -3.56 3.91
CA GLU A 108 -19.85 -4.11 3.79
C GLU A 108 -20.06 -5.32 4.71
N LEU A 109 -19.07 -6.22 4.80
CA LEU A 109 -19.16 -7.37 5.69
C LEU A 109 -19.24 -6.96 7.16
N LEU A 110 -18.44 -5.98 7.58
CA LEU A 110 -18.50 -5.47 8.96
C LEU A 110 -19.85 -4.80 9.25
N GLU A 111 -20.35 -3.97 8.35
CA GLU A 111 -21.65 -3.31 8.48
C GLU A 111 -22.78 -4.34 8.60
N ARG A 112 -22.81 -5.36 7.75
CA ARG A 112 -23.78 -6.47 7.82
C ARG A 112 -23.69 -7.23 9.14
N THR A 113 -22.48 -7.47 9.63
CA THR A 113 -22.24 -8.17 10.89
C THR A 113 -22.74 -7.36 12.08
N ILE A 114 -22.50 -6.06 12.10
CA ILE A 114 -22.98 -5.15 13.15
C ILE A 114 -24.50 -5.04 13.13
N ALA A 115 -25.08 -4.88 11.94
CA ALA A 115 -26.53 -4.75 11.75
C ALA A 115 -27.27 -6.03 12.17
N ALA A 116 -26.66 -7.20 12.03
CA ALA A 116 -27.26 -8.48 12.42
C ALA A 116 -27.59 -8.56 13.92
N LEU A 117 -26.93 -7.76 14.77
CA LEU A 117 -27.29 -7.66 16.20
C LEU A 117 -28.69 -7.06 16.46
N ASP A 118 -29.16 -6.20 15.55
CA ASP A 118 -30.41 -5.43 15.73
C ASP A 118 -31.61 -6.07 15.02
N VAL A 119 -31.42 -7.14 14.25
CA VAL A 119 -32.51 -7.75 13.48
C VAL A 119 -33.48 -8.49 14.41
N GLY A 120 -34.75 -8.08 14.43
CA GLY A 120 -35.81 -8.67 15.29
C GLY A 120 -35.50 -8.53 16.77
N ASP A 121 -35.55 -9.65 17.52
CA ASP A 121 -35.11 -9.63 18.93
C ASP A 121 -33.60 -9.46 18.99
N GLN A 122 -33.13 -8.56 19.83
CA GLN A 122 -31.72 -8.23 19.99
C GLN A 122 -30.85 -9.48 20.24
N ALA A 123 -29.83 -9.68 19.40
CA ALA A 123 -28.90 -10.79 19.56
C ALA A 123 -27.75 -10.40 20.51
N ALA A 124 -27.25 -11.35 21.29
CA ALA A 124 -26.05 -11.16 22.11
C ALA A 124 -24.78 -11.15 21.25
N MET A 125 -24.82 -11.87 20.12
CA MET A 125 -23.69 -12.04 19.21
C MET A 125 -24.17 -12.18 17.77
N ALA A 126 -23.43 -11.54 16.84
CA ALA A 126 -23.40 -11.87 15.43
C ALA A 126 -22.00 -12.40 15.07
N MET A 127 -21.93 -13.41 14.20
CA MET A 127 -20.67 -14.04 13.80
C MET A 127 -20.66 -14.29 12.31
N VAL A 128 -19.52 -14.05 11.69
CA VAL A 128 -19.33 -14.37 10.27
C VAL A 128 -19.04 -15.86 10.13
N THR A 129 -19.78 -16.51 9.25
CA THR A 129 -19.55 -17.90 8.84
C THR A 129 -19.25 -17.94 7.34
N VAL A 130 -18.50 -18.96 6.92
CA VAL A 130 -18.12 -19.15 5.52
C VAL A 130 -18.11 -20.63 5.16
N ARG A 131 -18.53 -20.97 3.95
CA ARG A 131 -18.37 -22.31 3.45
C ARG A 131 -17.05 -22.48 2.72
N MET A 132 -16.28 -23.48 3.13
CA MET A 132 -14.94 -23.73 2.60
C MET A 132 -14.76 -25.21 2.21
N PRO A 133 -13.95 -25.48 1.15
CA PRO A 133 -13.55 -26.84 0.83
C PRO A 133 -12.82 -27.52 1.99
N LEU A 134 -13.04 -28.81 2.15
CA LEU A 134 -12.33 -29.67 3.10
C LEU A 134 -11.06 -30.26 2.46
N PRO A 135 -9.98 -30.50 3.26
CA PRO A 135 -9.87 -30.24 4.71
C PRO A 135 -9.58 -28.75 5.02
N SER A 136 -10.06 -28.29 6.18
CA SER A 136 -9.84 -26.92 6.66
C SER A 136 -9.42 -26.94 8.12
N TYR A 137 -8.64 -25.91 8.52
CA TYR A 137 -8.15 -25.74 9.90
C TYR A 137 -9.00 -24.80 10.75
N PHE A 138 -10.11 -24.29 10.20
CA PHE A 138 -11.03 -23.39 10.90
C PHE A 138 -12.00 -24.17 11.79
N GLY A 139 -12.47 -23.57 12.88
CA GLY A 139 -13.51 -24.11 13.74
C GLY A 139 -14.81 -24.38 12.96
N ARG A 140 -15.47 -25.48 13.25
CA ARG A 140 -16.71 -25.92 12.60
C ARG A 140 -17.92 -25.30 13.28
N VAL A 141 -18.87 -24.80 12.49
CA VAL A 141 -20.14 -24.27 13.00
C VAL A 141 -21.15 -25.41 13.09
N VAL A 142 -21.38 -25.86 14.31
CA VAL A 142 -22.41 -26.91 14.59
C VAL A 142 -23.76 -26.24 14.69
N ARG A 143 -24.72 -26.76 13.92
CA ARG A 143 -26.10 -26.23 13.90
C ARG A 143 -27.12 -27.24 14.44
N ARG A 144 -28.19 -26.67 14.98
CA ARG A 144 -29.43 -27.40 15.27
C ARG A 144 -30.54 -26.79 14.41
N GLY A 145 -30.83 -27.41 13.27
CA GLY A 145 -31.67 -26.81 12.24
C GLY A 145 -30.99 -25.57 11.64
N GLU A 146 -31.65 -24.44 11.65
CA GLU A 146 -31.10 -23.17 11.16
C GLU A 146 -30.27 -22.42 12.21
N GLU A 147 -30.41 -22.77 13.49
CA GLU A 147 -29.76 -22.08 14.59
C GLU A 147 -28.32 -22.60 14.81
N VAL A 148 -27.42 -21.69 15.14
CA VAL A 148 -26.06 -22.06 15.58
C VAL A 148 -26.13 -22.61 16.99
N GLU A 149 -25.56 -23.78 17.23
CA GLU A 149 -25.51 -24.40 18.56
C GLU A 149 -24.17 -24.15 19.25
N ARG A 150 -23.06 -24.36 18.55
CA ARG A 150 -21.70 -24.12 19.04
C ARG A 150 -20.70 -24.08 17.91
N ILE A 151 -19.50 -23.64 18.22
CA ILE A 151 -18.30 -23.83 17.37
C ILE A 151 -17.46 -24.91 18.02
N VAL A 152 -16.90 -25.82 17.19
CA VAL A 152 -15.93 -26.81 17.64
C VAL A 152 -14.60 -26.61 16.90
N GLU A 153 -13.53 -26.43 17.63
CA GLU A 153 -12.21 -26.29 17.07
C GLU A 153 -11.70 -27.65 16.51
N VAL A 154 -10.90 -27.63 15.44
CA VAL A 154 -10.45 -28.84 14.74
C VAL A 154 -9.82 -29.90 15.64
N ARG A 155 -9.08 -29.46 16.68
CA ARG A 155 -8.39 -30.38 17.62
C ARG A 155 -9.33 -31.02 18.63
N ASP A 156 -10.50 -30.44 18.82
CA ASP A 156 -11.54 -30.92 19.75
C ASP A 156 -12.72 -31.58 19.01
N ALA A 157 -12.73 -31.54 17.65
CA ALA A 157 -13.82 -32.01 16.82
C ALA A 157 -13.84 -33.52 16.67
N ALA A 158 -15.03 -34.11 16.76
CA ALA A 158 -15.26 -35.51 16.41
C ALA A 158 -15.20 -35.71 14.88
N PRO A 159 -14.97 -36.98 14.40
CA PRO A 159 -14.84 -37.22 12.97
C PRO A 159 -16.03 -36.75 12.10
N HIS A 160 -17.25 -36.84 12.61
CA HIS A 160 -18.45 -36.36 11.91
C HIS A 160 -18.52 -34.80 11.88
N GLU A 161 -17.95 -34.12 12.87
CA GLU A 161 -17.91 -32.67 12.91
C GLU A 161 -16.86 -32.11 11.95
N LEU A 162 -15.75 -32.83 11.73
CA LEU A 162 -14.75 -32.48 10.72
C LEU A 162 -15.30 -32.46 9.30
N ALA A 163 -16.40 -33.12 9.04
CA ALA A 163 -17.09 -33.15 7.73
C ALA A 163 -17.99 -31.93 7.49
N ILE A 164 -18.20 -31.06 8.49
CA ILE A 164 -18.96 -29.83 8.34
C ILE A 164 -18.16 -28.84 7.48
N ASP A 165 -18.79 -28.29 6.44
CA ASP A 165 -18.20 -27.34 5.49
C ASP A 165 -18.42 -25.86 5.88
N GLU A 166 -19.26 -25.60 6.88
CA GLU A 166 -19.45 -24.26 7.42
C GLU A 166 -18.46 -24.00 8.55
N MET A 167 -17.66 -22.94 8.34
CA MET A 167 -16.54 -22.56 9.21
C MET A 167 -16.83 -21.25 9.93
N ASN A 168 -16.26 -21.12 11.12
CA ASN A 168 -16.18 -19.86 11.81
C ASN A 168 -15.08 -18.98 11.20
N ALA A 169 -15.46 -17.79 10.71
CA ALA A 169 -14.50 -16.88 10.08
C ALA A 169 -13.68 -16.02 11.06
N GLY A 170 -14.04 -16.01 12.34
CA GLY A 170 -13.30 -15.24 13.35
C GLY A 170 -13.65 -13.74 13.41
N ILE A 171 -14.72 -13.31 12.75
CA ILE A 171 -15.19 -11.92 12.77
C ILE A 171 -16.50 -11.92 13.55
N TYR A 172 -16.59 -11.03 14.55
CA TYR A 172 -17.74 -11.02 15.46
C TYR A 172 -18.19 -9.59 15.78
N ALA A 173 -19.49 -9.46 16.03
CA ALA A 173 -20.05 -8.30 16.73
C ALA A 173 -20.84 -8.78 17.95
N PHE A 174 -20.72 -8.06 19.04
CA PHE A 174 -21.34 -8.41 20.32
C PHE A 174 -22.07 -7.20 20.92
N ASP A 175 -23.12 -7.46 21.71
CA ASP A 175 -23.48 -6.55 22.79
C ASP A 175 -22.32 -6.54 23.80
N GLU A 176 -21.87 -5.37 24.25
CA GLU A 176 -20.68 -5.27 25.09
C GLU A 176 -20.89 -5.93 26.46
N ARG A 177 -22.05 -5.79 27.05
CA ARG A 177 -22.32 -6.38 28.36
C ARG A 177 -22.34 -7.90 28.28
N GLU A 178 -23.03 -8.42 27.27
CA GLU A 178 -23.11 -9.87 27.03
C GLU A 178 -21.71 -10.46 26.76
N LEU A 179 -20.86 -9.75 26.02
CA LEU A 179 -19.47 -10.17 25.78
C LEU A 179 -18.66 -10.25 27.07
N ARG A 180 -18.77 -9.26 27.97
CA ARG A 180 -18.05 -9.27 29.24
C ARG A 180 -18.47 -10.47 30.10
N ASP A 181 -19.79 -10.75 30.18
CA ASP A 181 -20.32 -11.87 30.93
C ASP A 181 -19.84 -13.21 30.34
N ALA A 182 -19.88 -13.36 29.02
CA ALA A 182 -19.40 -14.57 28.33
C ALA A 182 -17.91 -14.82 28.56
N VAL A 183 -17.06 -13.80 28.38
CA VAL A 183 -15.61 -13.93 28.53
C VAL A 183 -15.21 -14.27 29.97
N ALA A 184 -15.95 -13.76 30.98
CA ALA A 184 -15.74 -14.11 32.38
C ALA A 184 -16.09 -15.58 32.70
N ALA A 185 -16.99 -16.19 31.94
CA ALA A 185 -17.47 -17.56 32.13
C ALA A 185 -16.67 -18.62 31.33
N ILE A 186 -15.91 -18.22 30.29
CA ILE A 186 -15.13 -19.13 29.46
C ILE A 186 -14.01 -19.79 30.27
N LYS A 187 -13.86 -21.11 30.07
CA LYS A 187 -12.83 -21.94 30.67
C LYS A 187 -11.84 -22.42 29.62
N ASN A 188 -10.72 -22.97 30.05
CA ASN A 188 -9.68 -23.54 29.19
C ASN A 188 -9.65 -25.08 29.22
N ASP A 189 -10.81 -25.71 29.37
CA ASP A 189 -10.96 -27.18 29.44
C ASP A 189 -11.06 -27.76 28.02
N ASN A 190 -10.01 -27.58 27.21
CA ASN A 190 -9.90 -28.03 25.83
C ASN A 190 -8.52 -28.60 25.55
N ALA A 191 -8.30 -29.19 24.36
CA ALA A 191 -7.07 -29.84 23.97
C ALA A 191 -5.81 -28.95 24.01
N GLN A 192 -5.98 -27.64 23.80
CA GLN A 192 -4.89 -26.67 23.77
C GLN A 192 -4.66 -25.96 25.12
N LYS A 193 -5.55 -26.15 26.12
CA LYS A 193 -5.56 -25.42 27.38
C LYS A 193 -5.64 -23.89 27.21
N GLU A 194 -6.34 -23.44 26.17
CA GLU A 194 -6.53 -22.04 25.82
C GLU A 194 -7.97 -21.58 26.05
N TYR A 195 -8.17 -20.30 26.32
CA TYR A 195 -9.49 -19.67 26.42
C TYR A 195 -9.96 -19.30 25.01
N TYR A 196 -10.85 -20.12 24.44
CA TYR A 196 -11.39 -19.89 23.10
C TYR A 196 -12.54 -18.89 23.11
N LEU A 197 -12.45 -17.83 22.31
CA LEU A 197 -13.59 -16.89 22.15
C LEU A 197 -14.81 -17.58 21.49
N THR A 198 -14.57 -18.64 20.71
CA THR A 198 -15.61 -19.46 20.09
C THR A 198 -16.53 -20.14 21.11
N ASP A 199 -16.10 -20.34 22.35
CA ASP A 199 -16.93 -20.90 23.43
C ASP A 199 -18.03 -19.93 23.88
N ALA A 200 -17.95 -18.63 23.56
CA ALA A 200 -19.01 -17.66 23.79
C ALA A 200 -20.31 -18.06 23.09
N VAL A 201 -20.24 -18.72 21.91
CA VAL A 201 -21.41 -19.19 21.19
C VAL A 201 -22.23 -20.17 22.06
N ALA A 202 -21.56 -21.21 22.55
CA ALA A 202 -22.21 -22.21 23.42
C ALA A 202 -22.68 -21.59 24.75
N HIS A 203 -21.98 -20.58 25.27
CA HIS A 203 -22.41 -19.84 26.47
C HIS A 203 -23.71 -19.10 26.20
N PHE A 204 -23.83 -18.35 25.12
CA PHE A 204 -25.04 -17.62 24.75
C PHE A 204 -26.22 -18.54 24.50
N VAL A 205 -26.02 -19.60 23.70
CA VAL A 205 -27.07 -20.57 23.36
C VAL A 205 -27.62 -21.26 24.62
N ARG A 206 -26.75 -21.69 25.54
CA ARG A 206 -27.17 -22.27 26.82
C ARG A 206 -27.93 -21.27 27.72
N GLY A 207 -27.56 -20.00 27.65
CA GLY A 207 -28.26 -18.91 28.35
C GLY A 207 -29.55 -18.44 27.66
N GLY A 208 -30.01 -19.11 26.60
CA GLY A 208 -31.19 -18.72 25.82
C GLY A 208 -31.02 -17.43 25.02
N LYS A 209 -29.79 -16.96 24.82
CA LYS A 209 -29.46 -15.78 24.01
C LYS A 209 -29.33 -16.14 22.54
N ARG A 210 -29.64 -15.20 21.66
CA ARG A 210 -29.54 -15.41 20.22
C ARG A 210 -28.12 -15.16 19.72
N VAL A 211 -27.64 -16.07 18.85
CA VAL A 211 -26.41 -15.93 18.05
C VAL A 211 -26.81 -15.92 16.58
N ARG A 212 -26.44 -14.88 15.85
CA ARG A 212 -26.80 -14.72 14.44
C ARG A 212 -25.60 -14.99 13.53
N PRO A 213 -25.67 -16.02 12.68
CA PRO A 213 -24.68 -16.24 11.65
C PRO A 213 -24.88 -15.26 10.48
N VAL A 214 -23.79 -14.72 9.97
CA VAL A 214 -23.71 -13.92 8.76
C VAL A 214 -22.88 -14.72 7.76
N LEU A 215 -23.55 -15.47 6.88
CA LEU A 215 -22.89 -16.31 5.90
C LEU A 215 -22.29 -15.47 4.79
N VAL A 216 -21.02 -15.73 4.45
CA VAL A 216 -20.27 -15.15 3.35
C VAL A 216 -20.05 -16.20 2.27
N GLU A 217 -20.27 -15.81 1.02
CA GLU A 217 -20.09 -16.70 -0.14
C GLU A 217 -18.62 -16.78 -0.58
N ASP A 218 -17.90 -15.64 -0.56
CA ASP A 218 -16.49 -15.59 -0.94
C ASP A 218 -15.58 -15.76 0.29
N HIS A 219 -14.90 -16.91 0.34
CA HIS A 219 -13.96 -17.21 1.43
C HIS A 219 -12.74 -16.28 1.47
N LEU A 220 -12.41 -15.59 0.39
CA LEU A 220 -11.28 -14.65 0.34
C LEU A 220 -11.49 -13.45 1.27
N ASP A 221 -12.74 -13.00 1.45
CA ASP A 221 -13.09 -11.92 2.40
C ASP A 221 -12.73 -12.27 3.86
N THR A 222 -12.65 -13.56 4.16
CA THR A 222 -12.36 -14.07 5.51
C THR A 222 -10.97 -14.70 5.64
N LEU A 223 -10.10 -14.49 4.65
CA LEU A 223 -8.77 -15.10 4.62
C LEU A 223 -7.87 -14.55 5.74
N GLY A 224 -7.57 -15.38 6.73
CA GLY A 224 -6.54 -15.13 7.73
C GLY A 224 -5.18 -15.59 7.24
N ILE A 225 -4.17 -14.72 7.29
CA ILE A 225 -2.84 -14.98 6.74
C ILE A 225 -1.93 -15.56 7.81
N ASN A 226 -1.42 -16.75 7.61
CA ASN A 226 -0.58 -17.47 8.57
C ASN A 226 0.83 -17.79 8.06
N ASP A 227 1.01 -17.84 6.74
CA ASP A 227 2.30 -18.13 6.12
C ASP A 227 2.54 -17.27 4.87
N ARG A 228 3.67 -17.51 4.18
CA ARG A 228 4.07 -16.74 3.00
C ARG A 228 3.26 -17.05 1.75
N ALA A 229 2.68 -18.24 1.65
CA ALA A 229 1.84 -18.61 0.51
C ALA A 229 0.47 -17.91 0.61
N GLU A 230 -0.15 -17.92 1.80
CA GLU A 230 -1.37 -17.17 2.08
C GLU A 230 -1.14 -15.65 1.93
N LEU A 231 0.03 -15.14 2.35
CA LEU A 231 0.40 -13.74 2.12
C LEU A 231 0.47 -13.39 0.62
N ALA A 232 1.02 -14.28 -0.20
CA ALA A 232 1.10 -14.05 -1.66
C ALA A 232 -0.29 -14.07 -2.31
N LEU A 233 -1.18 -14.97 -1.85
CA LEU A 233 -2.57 -15.01 -2.29
C LEU A 233 -3.32 -13.71 -1.94
N ALA A 234 -3.23 -13.29 -0.68
CA ALA A 234 -3.87 -12.06 -0.22
C ALA A 234 -3.34 -10.81 -0.93
N ARG A 235 -2.04 -10.76 -1.22
CA ARG A 235 -1.44 -9.66 -2.02
C ARG A 235 -2.03 -9.59 -3.42
N ARG A 236 -2.18 -10.74 -4.09
CA ARG A 236 -2.78 -10.81 -5.43
C ARG A 236 -4.23 -10.31 -5.40
N GLU A 237 -5.02 -10.78 -4.45
CA GLU A 237 -6.41 -10.39 -4.28
C GLU A 237 -6.55 -8.89 -3.98
N MET A 238 -5.76 -8.38 -3.04
CA MET A 238 -5.76 -6.96 -2.70
C MET A 238 -5.38 -6.09 -3.92
N ASN A 239 -4.35 -6.47 -4.66
CA ASN A 239 -3.95 -5.76 -5.88
C ASN A 239 -5.06 -5.75 -6.92
N GLN A 240 -5.78 -6.87 -7.10
CA GLN A 240 -6.94 -6.92 -8.00
C GLN A 240 -8.04 -5.95 -7.57
N ARG A 241 -8.33 -5.86 -6.25
CA ARG A 241 -9.32 -4.92 -5.71
C ARG A 241 -8.91 -3.46 -5.92
N ILE A 242 -7.64 -3.12 -5.70
CA ILE A 242 -7.09 -1.78 -5.96
C ILE A 242 -7.20 -1.45 -7.45
N CYS A 243 -6.75 -2.33 -8.33
CA CYS A 243 -6.89 -2.13 -9.78
C CYS A 243 -8.35 -1.98 -10.21
N ALA A 244 -9.25 -2.81 -9.69
CA ALA A 244 -10.67 -2.75 -10.01
C ALA A 244 -11.29 -1.42 -9.55
N GLN A 245 -10.85 -0.85 -8.43
CA GLN A 245 -11.31 0.45 -7.99
C GLN A 245 -10.89 1.56 -8.97
N HIS A 246 -9.61 1.64 -9.35
CA HIS A 246 -9.13 2.61 -10.33
C HIS A 246 -9.83 2.46 -11.69
N MET A 247 -10.11 1.22 -12.13
CA MET A 247 -10.87 1.00 -13.37
C MET A 247 -12.30 1.53 -13.28
N ARG A 248 -12.98 1.40 -12.13
CA ARG A 248 -14.30 2.02 -11.91
C ARG A 248 -14.24 3.55 -11.90
N ASP A 249 -13.12 4.11 -11.48
CA ASP A 249 -12.89 5.56 -11.42
C ASP A 249 -12.43 6.15 -12.77
N GLY A 250 -12.40 5.33 -13.85
CA GLY A 250 -12.15 5.78 -15.22
C GLY A 250 -10.70 5.58 -15.71
N VAL A 251 -9.88 4.82 -15.00
CA VAL A 251 -8.53 4.45 -15.44
C VAL A 251 -8.58 3.17 -16.27
N THR A 252 -7.84 3.11 -17.37
CA THR A 252 -7.67 1.87 -18.14
C THR A 252 -6.42 1.14 -17.66
N ILE A 253 -6.57 -0.08 -17.13
CA ILE A 253 -5.46 -0.96 -16.79
C ILE A 253 -5.48 -2.13 -17.76
N VAL A 254 -4.48 -2.19 -18.66
CA VAL A 254 -4.46 -3.17 -19.77
C VAL A 254 -4.29 -4.59 -19.27
N ASP A 255 -3.47 -4.80 -18.25
CA ASP A 255 -3.24 -6.10 -17.63
C ASP A 255 -3.12 -5.94 -16.11
N PRO A 256 -4.22 -6.09 -15.35
CA PRO A 256 -4.20 -6.01 -13.89
C PRO A 256 -3.31 -7.05 -13.23
N ALA A 257 -3.04 -8.19 -13.88
CA ALA A 257 -2.23 -9.26 -13.29
C ALA A 257 -0.74 -8.91 -13.20
N THR A 258 -0.26 -8.03 -14.09
CA THR A 258 1.13 -7.56 -14.11
C THR A 258 1.28 -6.10 -13.69
N THR A 259 0.20 -5.46 -13.27
CA THR A 259 0.21 -4.08 -12.75
C THR A 259 0.13 -4.12 -11.24
N TYR A 260 1.07 -3.45 -10.56
CA TYR A 260 1.15 -3.42 -9.09
C TYR A 260 0.94 -2.01 -8.58
N LEU A 261 -0.15 -1.83 -7.84
CA LEU A 261 -0.56 -0.54 -7.29
C LEU A 261 -0.61 -0.58 -5.75
N GLU A 262 -0.12 0.47 -5.12
CA GLU A 262 -0.34 0.69 -3.69
C GLU A 262 -1.69 1.41 -3.45
N PRO A 263 -2.32 1.30 -2.27
CA PRO A 263 -3.71 1.74 -2.07
C PRO A 263 -3.93 3.25 -2.06
N GLU A 264 -2.90 4.06 -1.80
CA GLU A 264 -3.03 5.51 -1.61
C GLU A 264 -2.59 6.32 -2.83
N LEU A 265 -2.56 5.69 -4.00
CA LEU A 265 -2.26 6.35 -5.27
C LEU A 265 -3.46 7.16 -5.78
N THR A 266 -3.18 8.22 -6.52
CA THR A 266 -4.20 8.92 -7.31
C THR A 266 -3.85 8.84 -8.79
N ILE A 267 -4.84 8.46 -9.61
CA ILE A 267 -4.67 8.34 -11.05
C ILE A 267 -5.88 9.01 -11.71
N GLY A 268 -5.61 9.99 -12.57
CA GLY A 268 -6.64 10.73 -13.28
C GLY A 268 -7.36 9.89 -14.34
N ARG A 269 -8.57 10.34 -14.71
CA ARG A 269 -9.41 9.66 -15.71
C ARG A 269 -8.74 9.61 -17.07
N ASP A 270 -9.14 8.62 -17.86
CA ASP A 270 -8.65 8.38 -19.23
C ASP A 270 -7.15 8.08 -19.30
N THR A 271 -6.47 7.93 -18.14
CA THR A 271 -5.10 7.44 -18.07
C THR A 271 -5.05 5.94 -18.34
N VAL A 272 -4.08 5.52 -19.15
CA VAL A 272 -3.84 4.12 -19.52
C VAL A 272 -2.58 3.61 -18.85
N ILE A 273 -2.72 2.54 -18.07
CA ILE A 273 -1.60 1.82 -17.43
C ILE A 273 -1.34 0.53 -18.23
N TYR A 274 -0.15 0.43 -18.81
CA TYR A 274 0.29 -0.72 -19.58
C TYR A 274 0.96 -1.80 -18.72
N PRO A 275 1.11 -3.04 -19.23
CA PRO A 275 1.64 -4.17 -18.48
C PRO A 275 2.99 -3.94 -17.82
N ASN A 276 3.28 -4.70 -16.75
CA ASN A 276 4.54 -4.66 -15.98
C ASN A 276 4.84 -3.29 -15.37
N THR A 277 3.82 -2.55 -15.00
CA THR A 277 3.96 -1.24 -14.36
C THR A 277 3.77 -1.36 -12.85
N SER A 278 4.64 -0.70 -12.09
CA SER A 278 4.57 -0.65 -10.63
C SER A 278 4.53 0.80 -10.15
N LEU A 279 3.48 1.14 -9.41
CA LEU A 279 3.25 2.46 -8.84
C LEU A 279 3.22 2.35 -7.32
N SER A 280 4.04 3.15 -6.64
CA SER A 280 4.23 3.06 -5.18
C SER A 280 4.42 4.42 -4.52
N LEU A 281 4.27 4.46 -3.20
CA LEU A 281 4.48 5.62 -2.34
C LEU A 281 3.79 6.86 -2.90
N LEU A 282 2.74 7.34 -2.38
CA LEU A 282 2.06 8.62 -2.67
C LEU A 282 2.23 9.15 -4.13
N THR A 283 2.36 8.24 -5.12
CA THR A 283 2.47 8.64 -6.54
C THR A 283 1.14 9.20 -7.02
N GLU A 284 1.19 10.36 -7.64
CA GLU A 284 0.05 11.07 -8.24
C GLU A 284 0.22 11.13 -9.75
N ILE A 285 -0.81 10.77 -10.51
CA ILE A 285 -0.80 10.80 -11.99
C ILE A 285 -2.04 11.56 -12.44
N GLY A 286 -1.84 12.50 -13.36
CA GLY A 286 -2.90 13.31 -13.96
C GLY A 286 -3.80 12.54 -14.94
N GLU A 287 -4.59 13.28 -15.71
CA GLU A 287 -5.53 12.74 -16.69
C GLU A 287 -4.85 12.48 -18.05
N GLU A 288 -5.44 11.59 -18.85
CA GLU A 288 -5.03 11.32 -20.25
C GLU A 288 -3.56 10.88 -20.41
N CYS A 289 -2.97 10.28 -19.39
CA CYS A 289 -1.59 9.79 -19.42
C CYS A 289 -1.47 8.40 -20.04
N ALA A 290 -0.27 8.07 -20.55
CA ALA A 290 0.10 6.75 -21.04
C ALA A 290 1.33 6.23 -20.27
N ILE A 291 1.13 5.34 -19.30
CA ILE A 291 2.15 4.88 -18.36
C ILE A 291 2.47 3.41 -18.56
N GLY A 292 3.67 3.11 -18.98
CA GLY A 292 4.13 1.75 -19.28
C GLY A 292 4.39 1.53 -20.79
N PRO A 293 4.72 0.27 -21.21
CA PRO A 293 5.00 -0.86 -20.30
C PRO A 293 6.32 -0.72 -19.52
N ASN A 294 6.54 -1.61 -18.55
CA ASN A 294 7.80 -1.71 -17.80
C ASN A 294 8.20 -0.39 -17.10
N VAL A 295 7.25 0.32 -16.52
CA VAL A 295 7.49 1.58 -15.81
C VAL A 295 7.45 1.37 -14.30
N ARG A 296 8.34 2.03 -13.60
CA ARG A 296 8.32 2.13 -12.15
C ARG A 296 8.25 3.59 -11.70
N LEU A 297 7.17 3.96 -11.02
CA LEU A 297 7.03 5.26 -10.37
C LEU A 297 6.98 5.06 -8.86
N SER A 298 7.69 5.93 -8.13
CA SER A 298 7.74 5.87 -6.68
C SER A 298 7.89 7.28 -6.11
N ASP A 299 6.92 7.73 -5.30
CA ASP A 299 6.91 9.10 -4.76
C ASP A 299 7.07 10.12 -5.90
N ALA A 300 6.23 9.99 -6.93
CA ALA A 300 6.32 10.78 -8.17
C ALA A 300 5.03 11.54 -8.43
N ARG A 301 5.15 12.78 -8.93
CA ARG A 301 4.02 13.57 -9.42
C ARG A 301 4.10 13.73 -10.91
N ILE A 302 3.07 13.26 -11.60
CA ILE A 302 2.98 13.25 -13.06
C ILE A 302 1.77 14.11 -13.44
N GLY A 303 1.98 15.11 -14.27
CA GLY A 303 0.93 15.98 -14.79
C GLY A 303 0.04 15.27 -15.83
N ASP A 304 -0.73 16.07 -16.57
CA ASP A 304 -1.68 15.56 -17.57
C ASP A 304 -0.99 15.26 -18.91
N ARG A 305 -1.53 14.30 -19.66
CA ARG A 305 -1.10 13.93 -21.03
C ARG A 305 0.37 13.58 -21.13
N VAL A 306 0.93 13.02 -20.05
CA VAL A 306 2.32 12.56 -19.99
C VAL A 306 2.43 11.14 -20.51
N GLU A 307 3.42 10.90 -21.35
CA GLU A 307 3.77 9.56 -21.81
C GLU A 307 5.08 9.11 -21.17
N ILE A 308 5.05 7.95 -20.46
CA ILE A 308 6.25 7.33 -19.86
C ILE A 308 6.35 5.88 -20.31
N ARG A 309 7.46 5.49 -20.90
CA ARG A 309 7.72 4.12 -21.34
C ARG A 309 9.02 3.58 -20.76
N GLU A 310 9.02 2.31 -20.32
CA GLU A 310 10.23 1.52 -19.96
C GLU A 310 11.22 2.31 -19.10
N SER A 311 10.74 3.07 -18.13
CA SER A 311 11.53 4.06 -17.39
C SER A 311 11.27 4.00 -15.88
N VAL A 312 12.19 4.62 -15.15
CA VAL A 312 12.11 4.71 -13.69
C VAL A 312 12.06 6.19 -13.28
N VAL A 313 11.04 6.55 -12.49
CA VAL A 313 10.89 7.89 -11.90
C VAL A 313 10.74 7.77 -10.40
N VAL A 314 11.63 8.40 -9.65
CA VAL A 314 11.67 8.32 -8.19
C VAL A 314 11.81 9.72 -7.59
N GLN A 315 10.93 10.06 -6.64
CA GLN A 315 10.96 11.33 -5.91
C GLN A 315 11.13 12.54 -6.85
N SER A 316 10.26 12.63 -7.86
CA SER A 316 10.43 13.62 -8.92
C SER A 316 9.09 14.08 -9.49
N GLU A 317 9.08 15.25 -10.11
CA GLU A 317 7.90 15.87 -10.69
C GLU A 317 8.05 16.00 -12.21
N ILE A 318 7.03 15.57 -12.97
CA ILE A 318 6.99 15.67 -14.43
C ILE A 318 5.73 16.42 -14.81
N GLY A 319 5.88 17.60 -15.37
CA GLY A 319 4.77 18.43 -15.84
C GLY A 319 4.16 17.94 -17.15
N ASP A 320 3.01 18.51 -17.46
CA ASP A 320 2.12 18.14 -18.56
C ASP A 320 2.81 18.03 -19.92
N ASP A 321 2.22 17.23 -20.81
CA ASP A 321 2.63 17.10 -22.22
C ASP A 321 4.06 16.57 -22.39
N SER A 322 4.66 15.94 -21.39
CA SER A 322 6.02 15.46 -21.42
C SER A 322 6.15 14.02 -21.95
N LEU A 323 7.26 13.74 -22.63
CA LEU A 323 7.58 12.42 -23.20
C LEU A 323 8.84 11.86 -22.52
N ILE A 324 8.70 10.73 -21.82
CA ILE A 324 9.79 10.12 -21.04
C ILE A 324 10.07 8.70 -21.52
N GLY A 325 11.34 8.43 -21.76
CA GLY A 325 11.80 7.09 -22.14
C GLY A 325 11.95 6.88 -23.66
N PRO A 326 12.17 5.60 -24.06
CA PRO A 326 12.39 4.48 -23.14
C PRO A 326 13.74 4.56 -22.38
N PHE A 327 13.87 3.80 -21.29
CA PHE A 327 15.12 3.64 -20.52
C PHE A 327 15.65 4.94 -19.90
N ALA A 328 14.77 5.85 -19.48
CA ALA A 328 15.14 7.04 -18.72
C ALA A 328 15.13 6.74 -17.21
N HIS A 329 16.03 7.42 -16.46
CA HIS A 329 16.05 7.38 -15.01
C HIS A 329 15.97 8.81 -14.45
N ILE A 330 14.83 9.17 -13.90
CA ILE A 330 14.59 10.50 -13.32
C ILE A 330 14.48 10.34 -11.79
N ARG A 331 15.30 11.09 -11.03
CA ARG A 331 15.40 10.89 -9.59
C ARG A 331 15.92 12.10 -8.81
N GLY A 332 15.84 11.99 -7.47
CA GLY A 332 16.48 12.92 -6.56
C GLY A 332 15.89 14.32 -6.63
N HIS A 333 14.58 14.41 -6.61
CA HIS A 333 13.80 15.66 -6.65
C HIS A 333 13.99 16.44 -7.96
N ALA A 334 14.16 15.71 -9.08
CA ALA A 334 14.16 16.36 -10.39
C ALA A 334 12.78 16.92 -10.72
N ARG A 335 12.75 18.09 -11.36
CA ARG A 335 11.51 18.78 -11.76
C ARG A 335 11.55 19.13 -13.23
N LEU A 336 10.56 18.64 -13.97
CA LEU A 336 10.35 18.94 -15.37
C LEU A 336 9.06 19.76 -15.49
N ALA A 337 9.16 20.98 -16.01
CA ALA A 337 8.06 21.95 -15.99
C ALA A 337 6.95 21.67 -17.02
N GLY A 338 7.15 20.74 -17.95
CA GLY A 338 6.19 20.33 -18.97
C GLY A 338 6.68 20.50 -20.40
N ASN A 339 6.02 19.80 -21.34
CA ASN A 339 6.42 19.72 -22.75
C ASN A 339 7.90 19.29 -22.92
N ASN A 340 8.41 18.52 -21.94
CA ASN A 340 9.79 18.08 -21.92
C ASN A 340 9.95 16.74 -22.66
N ARG A 341 11.14 16.51 -23.24
CA ARG A 341 11.50 15.23 -23.82
C ARG A 341 12.77 14.70 -23.17
N VAL A 342 12.65 13.62 -22.42
CA VAL A 342 13.78 12.89 -21.83
C VAL A 342 13.78 11.49 -22.44
N GLY A 343 14.76 11.22 -23.30
CA GLY A 343 14.79 10.00 -24.11
C GLY A 343 15.65 8.89 -23.51
N ASN A 344 16.06 7.97 -24.40
CA ASN A 344 16.68 6.72 -24.00
C ASN A 344 18.08 6.90 -23.38
N PHE A 345 18.29 6.17 -22.28
CA PHE A 345 19.55 6.16 -21.51
C PHE A 345 19.94 7.54 -20.98
N VAL A 346 18.95 8.37 -20.64
CA VAL A 346 19.17 9.65 -19.99
C VAL A 346 18.92 9.53 -18.50
N GLU A 347 19.89 9.91 -17.70
CA GLU A 347 19.71 10.08 -16.26
C GLU A 347 19.57 11.57 -15.93
N VAL A 348 18.47 11.93 -15.24
CA VAL A 348 18.23 13.25 -14.68
C VAL A 348 18.19 13.14 -13.16
N LYS A 349 19.10 13.84 -12.51
CA LYS A 349 19.24 13.78 -11.04
C LYS A 349 19.31 15.16 -10.42
N ASN A 350 18.41 15.46 -9.47
CA ASN A 350 18.43 16.72 -8.73
C ASN A 350 18.53 17.94 -9.66
N SER A 351 17.75 17.93 -10.75
CA SER A 351 17.85 18.93 -11.83
C SER A 351 16.51 19.50 -12.18
N GLU A 352 16.51 20.71 -12.70
CA GLU A 352 15.33 21.45 -13.11
C GLU A 352 15.34 21.66 -14.62
N TYR A 353 14.28 21.25 -15.28
CA TYR A 353 14.02 21.47 -16.70
C TYR A 353 12.89 22.48 -16.84
N ALA A 354 13.18 23.60 -17.44
CA ALA A 354 12.14 24.52 -17.86
C ALA A 354 11.31 23.93 -19.01
N ARG A 355 10.18 24.55 -19.33
CA ARG A 355 9.25 24.07 -20.34
C ARG A 355 9.96 23.89 -21.71
N GLY A 356 9.66 22.78 -22.38
CA GLY A 356 10.19 22.48 -23.70
C GLY A 356 11.66 22.08 -23.79
N ALA A 357 12.38 22.03 -22.68
CA ALA A 357 13.77 21.55 -22.67
C ALA A 357 13.85 20.04 -22.99
N LYS A 358 14.87 19.64 -23.78
CA LYS A 358 14.99 18.31 -24.38
C LYS A 358 16.36 17.69 -24.13
N SER A 359 16.38 16.42 -23.75
CA SER A 359 17.58 15.56 -23.68
C SER A 359 17.20 14.15 -24.16
N ALA A 360 17.44 13.86 -25.45
CA ALA A 360 16.84 12.70 -26.07
C ALA A 360 17.68 11.41 -25.97
N HIS A 361 18.99 11.48 -25.68
CA HIS A 361 19.89 10.33 -25.78
C HIS A 361 21.09 10.39 -24.84
N LEU A 362 21.40 9.25 -24.19
CA LEU A 362 22.72 8.91 -23.60
C LEU A 362 23.37 10.01 -22.74
N SER A 363 22.64 10.71 -21.90
CA SER A 363 23.16 11.86 -21.16
C SER A 363 23.05 11.67 -19.65
N TYR A 364 24.02 12.23 -18.90
CA TYR A 364 23.91 12.41 -17.46
C TYR A 364 23.78 13.89 -17.11
N LEU A 365 22.64 14.23 -16.57
CA LEU A 365 22.29 15.62 -16.22
C LEU A 365 21.98 15.68 -14.71
N GLY A 366 23.07 15.83 -13.95
CA GLY A 366 23.03 15.91 -12.48
C GLY A 366 23.31 17.33 -11.99
N ASP A 367 22.54 17.75 -10.99
CA ASP A 367 22.67 19.07 -10.35
C ASP A 367 22.67 20.21 -11.38
N ALA A 368 21.71 20.19 -12.31
CA ALA A 368 21.61 21.15 -13.40
C ALA A 368 20.30 21.94 -13.40
N THR A 369 20.35 23.18 -13.86
CA THR A 369 19.18 23.96 -14.27
C THR A 369 19.24 24.16 -15.78
N ILE A 370 18.20 23.73 -16.51
CA ILE A 370 18.14 23.77 -17.97
C ILE A 370 16.97 24.64 -18.39
N GLY A 371 17.29 25.71 -19.11
CA GLY A 371 16.32 26.73 -19.54
C GLY A 371 15.38 26.27 -20.63
N GLU A 372 14.36 27.09 -20.87
CA GLU A 372 13.29 26.84 -21.83
C GLU A 372 13.83 26.51 -23.25
N GLU A 373 13.17 25.58 -23.93
CA GLU A 373 13.46 25.20 -25.33
C GLU A 373 14.92 24.83 -25.60
N THR A 374 15.68 24.52 -24.56
CA THR A 374 17.09 24.13 -24.67
C THR A 374 17.19 22.66 -25.14
N ASN A 375 18.07 22.40 -26.08
CA ASN A 375 18.37 21.07 -26.55
C ASN A 375 19.71 20.57 -26.08
N ILE A 376 19.72 19.44 -25.37
CA ILE A 376 20.93 18.75 -24.89
C ILE A 376 21.28 17.64 -25.89
N GLY A 377 22.45 17.74 -26.50
CA GLY A 377 22.98 16.74 -27.45
C GLY A 377 23.32 15.41 -26.77
N ALA A 378 23.27 14.33 -27.55
CA ALA A 378 23.58 12.98 -27.07
C ALA A 378 24.96 12.90 -26.42
N GLY A 379 25.11 12.12 -25.36
CA GLY A 379 26.38 11.94 -24.66
C GLY A 379 26.84 13.13 -23.79
N THR A 380 25.97 14.10 -23.56
CA THR A 380 26.29 15.24 -22.69
C THR A 380 26.38 14.82 -21.23
N ILE A 381 27.42 15.30 -20.55
CA ILE A 381 27.64 15.04 -19.12
C ILE A 381 27.84 16.36 -18.38
N THR A 382 27.03 16.62 -17.35
CA THR A 382 27.36 17.59 -16.33
C THR A 382 28.34 16.95 -15.36
N CYS A 383 29.62 17.36 -15.41
CA CYS A 383 30.65 16.85 -14.50
C CYS A 383 30.48 17.55 -13.14
N ASN A 384 29.45 17.17 -12.39
CA ASN A 384 28.98 17.88 -11.20
C ASN A 384 29.80 17.61 -9.92
N PHE A 385 30.63 16.56 -9.89
CA PHE A 385 31.43 16.18 -8.72
C PHE A 385 32.91 16.51 -8.93
N ASP A 386 33.49 17.29 -8.02
CA ASP A 386 34.88 17.76 -8.06
C ASP A 386 35.85 16.92 -7.20
N GLY A 387 35.38 15.78 -6.68
CA GLY A 387 36.13 14.94 -5.75
C GLY A 387 35.79 15.18 -4.27
N GLN A 388 35.15 16.30 -3.93
CA GLN A 388 34.75 16.66 -2.57
C GLN A 388 33.27 16.99 -2.45
N ARG A 389 32.72 17.77 -3.38
CA ARG A 389 31.33 18.27 -3.37
C ARG A 389 30.70 18.23 -4.75
N LYS A 390 29.39 18.34 -4.78
CA LYS A 390 28.62 18.52 -6.01
C LYS A 390 28.42 20.00 -6.29
N ASN A 391 28.58 20.35 -7.56
CA ASN A 391 28.47 21.71 -8.06
C ASN A 391 27.38 21.79 -9.14
N ARG A 392 26.65 22.90 -9.18
CA ARG A 392 25.52 23.08 -10.09
C ARG A 392 25.96 23.68 -11.42
N THR A 393 25.40 23.18 -12.52
CA THR A 393 25.51 23.77 -13.86
C THR A 393 24.22 24.51 -14.19
N THR A 394 24.33 25.71 -14.76
CA THR A 394 23.17 26.49 -15.24
C THR A 394 23.27 26.65 -16.76
N ILE A 395 22.27 26.18 -17.48
CA ILE A 395 22.12 26.30 -18.93
C ILE A 395 20.92 27.19 -19.20
N GLY A 396 21.11 28.27 -19.93
CA GLY A 396 20.08 29.24 -20.26
C GLY A 396 19.00 28.69 -21.23
N LYS A 397 18.16 29.58 -21.71
CA LYS A 397 17.09 29.24 -22.67
C LYS A 397 17.60 29.23 -24.10
N ASN A 398 16.93 28.44 -24.97
CA ASN A 398 17.26 28.30 -26.41
C ASN A 398 18.73 27.93 -26.65
N VAL A 399 19.37 27.19 -25.73
CA VAL A 399 20.75 26.74 -25.85
C VAL A 399 20.81 25.46 -26.67
N SER A 400 21.82 25.32 -27.51
CA SER A 400 22.13 24.07 -28.23
C SER A 400 23.42 23.48 -27.71
N ILE A 401 23.33 22.40 -26.91
CA ILE A 401 24.51 21.66 -26.47
C ILE A 401 24.82 20.58 -27.50
N GLY A 402 26.04 20.62 -28.06
CA GLY A 402 26.50 19.62 -29.03
C GLY A 402 26.73 18.25 -28.40
N SER A 403 26.61 17.19 -29.20
CA SER A 403 26.81 15.82 -28.73
C SER A 403 28.19 15.61 -28.09
N ASN A 404 28.27 14.71 -27.09
CA ASN A 404 29.49 14.41 -26.33
C ASN A 404 30.13 15.63 -25.64
N THR A 405 29.33 16.62 -25.24
CA THR A 405 29.83 17.76 -24.49
C THR A 405 30.00 17.42 -23.02
N SER A 406 31.18 17.66 -22.47
CA SER A 406 31.43 17.61 -21.00
C SER A 406 31.42 19.01 -20.43
N ILE A 407 30.55 19.27 -19.46
CA ILE A 407 30.44 20.57 -18.78
C ILE A 407 31.03 20.42 -17.36
N VAL A 408 32.20 21.00 -17.14
CA VAL A 408 32.91 20.88 -15.85
C VAL A 408 32.33 21.91 -14.86
N ALA A 409 31.40 21.44 -14.04
CA ALA A 409 30.69 22.30 -13.06
C ALA A 409 31.64 22.89 -11.99
N PRO A 410 31.29 24.08 -11.43
CA PRO A 410 30.13 24.91 -11.76
C PRO A 410 30.36 25.77 -13.01
N ARG A 411 29.38 25.80 -13.91
CA ARG A 411 29.44 26.64 -15.13
C ARG A 411 28.07 27.22 -15.46
N ARG A 412 28.11 28.37 -16.15
CA ARG A 412 26.93 29.00 -16.75
C ARG A 412 27.08 29.03 -18.26
N ILE A 413 26.06 28.57 -18.95
CA ILE A 413 25.94 28.67 -20.40
C ILE A 413 24.77 29.61 -20.68
N GLY A 414 25.08 30.77 -21.28
CA GLY A 414 24.11 31.84 -21.48
C GLY A 414 23.06 31.51 -22.54
N ASP A 415 21.97 32.27 -22.53
CA ASP A 415 20.83 32.10 -23.46
C ASP A 415 21.29 32.12 -24.92
N GLY A 416 20.73 31.22 -25.73
CA GLY A 416 21.03 31.12 -27.16
C GLY A 416 22.47 30.69 -27.52
N ALA A 417 23.26 30.30 -26.53
CA ALA A 417 24.61 29.81 -26.78
C ALA A 417 24.61 28.44 -27.45
N LEU A 418 25.76 28.11 -28.11
CA LEU A 418 25.95 26.83 -28.75
C LEU A 418 27.32 26.22 -28.37
N THR A 419 27.32 24.93 -28.01
CA THR A 419 28.57 24.17 -27.92
C THR A 419 28.71 23.22 -29.13
N GLY A 420 29.89 23.16 -29.71
CA GLY A 420 30.17 22.17 -30.74
C GLY A 420 30.26 20.76 -30.16
N ALA A 421 30.04 19.73 -31.01
CA ALA A 421 30.20 18.35 -30.59
C ALA A 421 31.60 18.05 -30.04
N GLY A 422 31.72 17.19 -29.00
CA GLY A 422 32.99 16.83 -28.36
C GLY A 422 33.61 17.94 -27.51
N SER A 423 32.87 19.00 -27.17
CA SER A 423 33.41 20.11 -26.40
C SER A 423 33.62 19.77 -24.93
N VAL A 424 34.70 20.30 -24.33
CA VAL A 424 34.91 20.30 -22.89
C VAL A 424 34.80 21.73 -22.34
N VAL A 425 33.66 22.06 -21.77
CA VAL A 425 33.36 23.41 -21.27
C VAL A 425 33.96 23.59 -19.88
N THR A 426 35.05 24.36 -19.81
CA THR A 426 35.78 24.64 -18.56
C THR A 426 35.65 26.11 -18.09
N LYS A 427 34.97 26.94 -18.87
CA LYS A 427 34.65 28.35 -18.55
C LYS A 427 33.20 28.66 -18.85
N ASP A 428 32.68 29.71 -18.25
CA ASP A 428 31.33 30.20 -18.58
C ASP A 428 31.26 30.61 -20.08
N VAL A 429 30.09 30.39 -20.67
CA VAL A 429 29.80 30.74 -22.08
C VAL A 429 28.80 31.89 -22.09
N PRO A 430 29.17 33.06 -22.61
CA PRO A 430 28.25 34.20 -22.71
C PRO A 430 27.02 33.91 -23.57
N PRO A 431 25.92 34.71 -23.37
CA PRO A 431 24.73 34.59 -24.22
C PRO A 431 25.02 34.72 -25.72
N GLY A 432 24.44 33.84 -26.55
CA GLY A 432 24.57 33.81 -27.98
C GLY A 432 25.98 33.45 -28.53
N GLU A 433 26.89 33.12 -27.62
CA GLU A 433 28.25 32.70 -28.03
C GLU A 433 28.29 31.25 -28.50
N ARG A 434 29.19 30.98 -29.42
CA ARG A 434 29.45 29.64 -29.97
C ARG A 434 30.85 29.21 -29.53
N VAL A 435 30.96 28.04 -28.93
CA VAL A 435 32.23 27.48 -28.46
C VAL A 435 32.41 26.06 -28.93
N ALA A 436 33.65 25.63 -29.19
CA ALA A 436 33.97 24.25 -29.51
C ALA A 436 35.38 23.86 -29.08
N GLY A 437 35.63 22.56 -28.99
CA GLY A 437 36.93 21.97 -28.70
C GLY A 437 37.19 21.57 -27.27
N ASN A 438 38.42 21.12 -27.00
CA ASN A 438 38.87 20.70 -25.64
C ASN A 438 40.20 21.41 -25.31
N PRO A 439 40.23 22.39 -24.37
CA PRO A 439 39.05 23.03 -23.80
C PRO A 439 38.26 23.85 -24.84
N ALA A 440 36.96 24.03 -24.59
CA ALA A 440 36.08 24.78 -25.48
C ALA A 440 36.52 26.25 -25.57
N LYS A 441 36.63 26.78 -26.82
CA LYS A 441 36.97 28.17 -27.14
C LYS A 441 35.95 28.73 -28.13
N PRO A 442 35.76 30.08 -28.16
CA PRO A 442 34.92 30.74 -29.15
C PRO A 442 35.25 30.39 -30.57
N ILE A 443 34.21 30.19 -31.39
CA ILE A 443 34.31 29.93 -32.82
C ILE A 443 33.50 30.96 -33.62
N PRO A 444 33.86 31.30 -34.86
CA PRO A 444 33.16 32.27 -35.69
C PRO A 444 31.69 31.89 -35.89
N LYS A 445 30.81 32.89 -35.90
CA LYS A 445 29.45 32.72 -36.42
C LYS A 445 29.53 32.49 -37.91
N LYS A 446 29.02 31.35 -38.37
CA LYS A 446 28.83 31.15 -39.83
C LYS A 446 27.73 32.02 -40.35
#